data_05da4f347b23262ae68a83b13007b20c
#
_entry.id   05da4f347b23262ae68a83b13007b20c
#
_cell.length_a   1.000
_cell.length_b   1.000
_cell.length_c   1.000
_cell.angle_alpha   90.00
_cell.angle_beta   90.00
_cell.angle_gamma   90.00
#
_symmetry.space_group_name_H-M   'P 1'
#
loop_
_entity.id
_entity.type
_entity.pdbx_description
1 polymer ?
#
loop_
_entity_poly.entity_id
_entity_poly.type
_entity_poly.pdbx_seq_one_letter_code
_entity_poly.pdbx_strand_id
1 'polypeptide(L)'
;MKAMRNEVKRALELSVVIAFFIYVWNVVGVSEIPESSFNRYGEGWTFSYNGQEKVIDIPVRQKVDAGDTYEISHVVSWELPSDVRLLYRSLQQEVEIYVDETLIYKYPSEDYIAGLTPNHWNMVELPEDVEGKLLTIRLNSEYEQFSGKIGELYLGEYAVLFSHVRAKYFLALLVGLVVGVIGCVIFLTSAFIYQKKAHHAEMALGVLFILTSLWMCGEAKVPFAKISPLSQYFLVFFSLLLLPAAFYLYVYFRMQERNKKISLKIFWLNLAVFAGSLILQLTGIRDYPAMLPVIHGTVAIVSLCGIIVMGRELYQKSGIFKNCLLYTSPSP
;
A
#
# COMPACT_ATOMS: atom_id res chain seq x y z
N MET A 1 -11.60 -2.66 45.35
CA MET A 1 -10.61 -3.64 44.89
C MET A 1 -10.76 -4.00 43.40
N LYS A 2 -11.95 -4.41 42.87
CA LYS A 2 -12.17 -4.73 41.43
C LYS A 2 -11.98 -3.53 40.49
N ALA A 3 -12.48 -2.34 40.87
CA ALA A 3 -12.31 -1.10 40.08
C ALA A 3 -10.83 -0.68 39.99
N MET A 4 -10.10 -0.67 41.06
CA MET A 4 -8.68 -0.35 41.11
C MET A 4 -7.83 -1.32 40.25
N ARG A 5 -8.18 -2.62 40.24
CA ARG A 5 -7.52 -3.62 39.36
C ARG A 5 -7.77 -3.37 37.87
N ASN A 6 -8.95 -2.85 37.52
CA ASN A 6 -9.26 -2.49 36.14
C ASN A 6 -8.54 -1.22 35.68
N GLU A 7 -8.39 -0.23 36.57
CA GLU A 7 -7.62 0.98 36.28
C GLU A 7 -6.12 0.67 36.10
N VAL A 8 -5.55 -0.15 36.98
CA VAL A 8 -4.16 -0.61 36.87
C VAL A 8 -3.94 -1.39 35.56
N LYS A 9 -4.90 -2.26 35.16
CA LYS A 9 -4.82 -3.00 33.91
C LYS A 9 -4.86 -2.07 32.71
N ARG A 10 -5.77 -1.07 32.69
CA ARG A 10 -5.84 -0.06 31.62
C ARG A 10 -4.57 0.79 31.54
N ALA A 11 -4.03 1.20 32.69
CA ALA A 11 -2.78 1.95 32.75
C ALA A 11 -1.60 1.11 32.18
N LEU A 12 -1.55 -0.18 32.48
CA LEU A 12 -0.53 -1.09 31.94
C LEU A 12 -0.67 -1.27 30.43
N GLU A 13 -1.90 -1.48 29.95
CA GLU A 13 -2.20 -1.59 28.51
C GLU A 13 -1.80 -0.31 27.76
N LEU A 14 -2.12 0.86 28.32
CA LEU A 14 -1.74 2.16 27.78
C LEU A 14 -0.22 2.35 27.76
N SER A 15 0.47 1.94 28.84
CA SER A 15 1.93 2.02 28.94
C SER A 15 2.64 1.15 27.91
N VAL A 16 2.13 -0.06 27.64
CA VAL A 16 2.66 -0.94 26.58
C VAL A 16 2.48 -0.31 25.20
N VAL A 17 1.32 0.28 24.95
CA VAL A 17 1.05 0.99 23.68
C VAL A 17 2.00 2.19 23.54
N ILE A 18 2.16 3.00 24.57
CA ILE A 18 3.08 4.15 24.54
C ILE A 18 4.53 3.70 24.36
N ALA A 19 4.98 2.66 25.08
CA ALA A 19 6.32 2.12 24.93
C ALA A 19 6.56 1.57 23.51
N PHE A 20 5.56 0.91 22.93
CA PHE A 20 5.61 0.47 21.53
C PHE A 20 5.74 1.65 20.56
N PHE A 21 4.96 2.72 20.77
CA PHE A 21 5.08 3.95 19.95
C PHE A 21 6.46 4.59 20.08
N ILE A 22 7.00 4.69 21.30
CA ILE A 22 8.34 5.21 21.53
C ILE A 22 9.39 4.32 20.86
N TYR A 23 9.25 3.00 20.97
CA TYR A 23 10.15 2.05 20.31
C TYR A 23 10.09 2.21 18.78
N VAL A 24 8.89 2.22 18.19
CA VAL A 24 8.71 2.42 16.75
C VAL A 24 9.26 3.78 16.31
N TRP A 25 9.03 4.85 17.09
CA TRP A 25 9.60 6.17 16.83
C TRP A 25 11.13 6.14 16.81
N ASN A 26 11.77 5.45 17.74
CA ASN A 26 13.22 5.34 17.79
C ASN A 26 13.78 4.44 16.67
N VAL A 27 13.10 3.34 16.33
CA VAL A 27 13.56 2.40 15.28
C VAL A 27 13.30 2.94 13.88
N VAL A 28 12.17 3.61 13.69
CA VAL A 28 11.75 4.17 12.40
C VAL A 28 12.06 5.68 12.35
N GLY A 29 12.55 6.25 13.45
CA GLY A 29 12.78 7.68 13.62
C GLY A 29 13.47 8.31 12.43
N VAL A 30 12.81 9.33 11.89
CA VAL A 30 13.30 10.12 10.78
C VAL A 30 14.38 11.04 11.33
N SER A 31 15.65 10.72 11.10
CA SER A 31 16.68 11.74 11.11
C SER A 31 16.33 12.71 9.97
N GLU A 32 16.21 13.99 10.26
CA GLU A 32 16.12 15.01 9.22
C GLU A 32 17.35 14.84 8.32
N ILE A 33 17.11 14.37 7.09
CA ILE A 33 18.16 14.26 6.10
C ILE A 33 18.27 15.63 5.47
N PRO A 34 19.44 16.28 5.52
CA PRO A 34 19.61 17.52 4.79
C PRO A 34 19.28 17.27 3.31
N GLU A 35 18.43 18.10 2.72
CA GLU A 35 18.09 18.02 1.29
C GLU A 35 19.34 18.09 0.39
N SER A 36 20.44 18.65 0.92
CA SER A 36 21.76 18.68 0.26
C SER A 36 22.44 17.30 0.13
N SER A 37 21.95 16.26 0.84
CA SER A 37 22.60 14.94 0.84
C SER A 37 22.13 14.02 -0.29
N PHE A 38 21.11 14.40 -1.03
CA PHE A 38 20.65 13.73 -2.25
C PHE A 38 20.09 14.75 -3.23
N ASN A 39 20.27 14.48 -4.52
CA ASN A 39 19.75 15.34 -5.55
C ASN A 39 18.53 14.68 -6.22
N ARG A 40 17.43 15.43 -6.29
CA ARG A 40 16.35 15.10 -7.21
C ARG A 40 16.85 15.36 -8.62
N TYR A 41 17.09 14.29 -9.35
CA TYR A 41 17.65 14.33 -10.70
C TYR A 41 16.51 14.39 -11.71
N GLY A 42 15.83 15.53 -11.77
CA GLY A 42 14.56 15.66 -12.49
C GLY A 42 14.59 16.55 -13.74
N GLU A 43 15.61 17.38 -13.94
CA GLU A 43 15.62 18.38 -15.00
C GLU A 43 16.43 17.93 -16.22
N GLY A 44 16.02 18.37 -17.41
CA GLY A 44 16.80 18.24 -18.64
C GLY A 44 16.95 16.85 -19.22
N TRP A 45 16.02 15.92 -18.95
CA TRP A 45 16.01 14.58 -19.53
C TRP A 45 15.55 14.61 -20.98
N THR A 46 16.22 13.85 -21.84
CA THR A 46 15.77 13.61 -23.21
C THR A 46 14.81 12.44 -23.22
N PHE A 47 13.56 12.66 -23.59
CA PHE A 47 12.56 11.62 -23.81
C PHE A 47 12.56 11.21 -25.27
N SER A 48 12.64 9.90 -25.55
CA SER A 48 12.61 9.32 -26.90
C SER A 48 11.47 8.30 -27.01
N TYR A 49 10.63 8.48 -28.03
CA TYR A 49 9.53 7.58 -28.36
C TYR A 49 9.20 7.67 -29.86
N ASN A 50 9.15 6.53 -30.55
CA ASN A 50 8.85 6.43 -32.00
C ASN A 50 9.71 7.36 -32.86
N GLY A 51 11.00 7.49 -32.55
CA GLY A 51 11.95 8.32 -33.28
C GLY A 51 11.79 9.83 -33.04
N GLN A 52 10.92 10.24 -32.14
CA GLN A 52 10.78 11.63 -31.70
C GLN A 52 11.49 11.84 -30.37
N GLU A 53 12.28 12.92 -30.31
CA GLU A 53 12.98 13.31 -29.10
C GLU A 53 12.52 14.66 -28.61
N LYS A 54 12.46 14.83 -27.29
CA LYS A 54 12.19 16.11 -26.66
C LYS A 54 12.77 16.17 -25.25
N VAL A 55 13.15 17.37 -24.83
CA VAL A 55 13.57 17.59 -23.45
C VAL A 55 12.35 17.68 -22.53
N ILE A 56 12.44 17.03 -21.38
CA ILE A 56 11.40 16.97 -20.36
C ILE A 56 12.00 17.11 -18.97
N ASP A 57 11.17 17.53 -18.04
CA ASP A 57 11.47 17.46 -16.61
C ASP A 57 10.60 16.38 -15.95
N ILE A 58 11.16 15.58 -15.06
CA ILE A 58 10.49 14.48 -14.40
C ILE A 58 10.23 14.80 -12.91
N PRO A 59 9.14 14.28 -12.31
CA PRO A 59 8.19 13.32 -12.84
C PRO A 59 7.19 13.94 -13.81
N VAL A 60 6.85 13.19 -14.87
CA VAL A 60 5.93 13.66 -15.91
C VAL A 60 5.17 12.47 -16.52
N ARG A 61 4.08 12.74 -17.20
CA ARG A 61 3.39 11.77 -18.05
C ARG A 61 3.45 12.20 -19.51
N GLN A 62 3.92 11.30 -20.36
CA GLN A 62 3.95 11.44 -21.81
C GLN A 62 2.90 10.54 -22.45
N LYS A 63 2.51 10.87 -23.68
CA LYS A 63 1.59 10.03 -24.45
C LYS A 63 2.38 8.89 -25.08
N VAL A 64 2.17 7.68 -24.58
CA VAL A 64 2.77 6.44 -25.06
C VAL A 64 1.70 5.37 -25.06
N ASP A 65 1.61 4.58 -26.11
CA ASP A 65 0.64 3.50 -26.20
C ASP A 65 1.03 2.33 -25.25
N ALA A 66 0.04 1.58 -24.78
CA ALA A 66 0.29 0.45 -23.90
C ALA A 66 1.08 -0.65 -24.62
N GLY A 67 2.06 -1.23 -23.97
CA GLY A 67 2.97 -2.23 -24.54
C GLY A 67 4.15 -1.65 -25.32
N ASP A 68 4.13 -0.34 -25.60
CA ASP A 68 5.26 0.29 -26.29
C ASP A 68 6.40 0.64 -25.33
N THR A 69 7.62 0.53 -25.86
CA THR A 69 8.85 0.89 -25.15
C THR A 69 9.20 2.34 -25.45
N TYR A 70 9.60 3.08 -24.42
CA TYR A 70 10.12 4.43 -24.51
C TYR A 70 11.32 4.62 -23.61
N GLU A 71 12.11 5.63 -23.86
CA GLU A 71 13.38 5.87 -23.16
C GLU A 71 13.45 7.30 -22.63
N ILE A 72 14.12 7.44 -21.50
CA ILE A 72 14.62 8.72 -21.01
C ILE A 72 16.12 8.62 -20.85
N SER A 73 16.86 9.66 -21.26
CA SER A 73 18.30 9.67 -21.14
C SER A 73 18.83 11.03 -20.66
N HIS A 74 19.94 10.97 -19.97
CA HIS A 74 20.65 12.16 -19.47
C HIS A 74 22.14 11.88 -19.33
N VAL A 75 22.99 12.84 -19.68
CA VAL A 75 24.43 12.73 -19.44
C VAL A 75 24.72 13.05 -17.98
N VAL A 76 25.37 12.14 -17.28
CA VAL A 76 25.75 12.34 -15.87
C VAL A 76 26.84 13.39 -15.78
N SER A 77 26.53 14.56 -15.22
CA SER A 77 27.39 15.76 -15.26
C SER A 77 28.07 16.11 -13.94
N TRP A 78 28.07 15.19 -12.95
CA TRP A 78 28.59 15.48 -11.61
C TRP A 78 29.69 14.52 -11.18
N GLU A 79 30.66 15.06 -10.41
CA GLU A 79 31.52 14.23 -9.59
C GLU A 79 30.64 13.52 -8.53
N LEU A 80 30.46 12.25 -8.72
CA LEU A 80 29.68 11.42 -7.80
C LEU A 80 30.63 10.88 -6.72
N PRO A 81 30.20 10.90 -5.44
CA PRO A 81 30.93 10.19 -4.40
C PRO A 81 30.97 8.69 -4.71
N SER A 82 31.94 7.98 -4.16
CA SER A 82 31.95 6.51 -4.21
C SER A 82 30.68 5.96 -3.54
N ASP A 83 30.05 4.93 -4.10
CA ASP A 83 28.78 4.31 -3.65
C ASP A 83 27.51 5.13 -3.95
N VAL A 84 27.49 5.86 -5.08
CA VAL A 84 26.27 6.52 -5.55
C VAL A 84 25.30 5.51 -6.16
N ARG A 85 24.05 5.63 -5.77
CA ARG A 85 22.97 4.82 -6.29
C ARG A 85 21.91 5.69 -6.95
N LEU A 86 21.30 5.10 -7.96
CA LEU A 86 20.12 5.62 -8.61
C LEU A 86 18.89 5.02 -7.91
N LEU A 87 17.97 5.87 -7.49
CA LEU A 87 16.65 5.45 -6.97
C LEU A 87 15.57 5.90 -7.93
N TYR A 88 14.89 4.93 -8.54
CA TYR A 88 13.80 5.15 -9.47
C TYR A 88 12.54 4.39 -9.05
N ARG A 89 11.39 5.07 -9.08
CA ARG A 89 10.10 4.45 -8.77
C ARG A 89 9.38 3.99 -10.03
N SER A 90 9.32 2.68 -10.26
CA SER A 90 8.49 2.09 -11.31
C SER A 90 7.04 1.89 -10.85
N LEU A 91 6.10 2.10 -11.78
CA LEU A 91 4.65 2.02 -11.55
C LEU A 91 4.04 1.03 -12.55
N GLN A 92 4.04 -0.25 -12.23
CA GLN A 92 3.58 -1.33 -13.12
C GLN A 92 4.32 -1.27 -14.47
N GLN A 93 5.64 -1.11 -14.42
CA GLN A 93 6.51 -0.92 -15.58
C GLN A 93 7.71 -1.83 -15.50
N GLU A 94 8.09 -2.37 -16.64
CA GLU A 94 9.42 -2.91 -16.83
C GLU A 94 10.42 -1.75 -16.88
N VAL A 95 11.58 -1.96 -16.29
CA VAL A 95 12.65 -0.96 -16.23
C VAL A 95 13.96 -1.61 -16.61
N GLU A 96 14.63 -1.07 -17.60
CA GLU A 96 15.99 -1.40 -17.93
C GLU A 96 16.83 -0.13 -17.83
N ILE A 97 17.99 -0.21 -17.18
CA ILE A 97 18.88 0.92 -16.96
C ILE A 97 20.22 0.61 -17.61
N TYR A 98 20.66 1.51 -18.44
CA TYR A 98 21.92 1.43 -19.20
C TYR A 98 22.83 2.58 -18.82
N VAL A 99 24.14 2.32 -18.80
CA VAL A 99 25.21 3.32 -18.83
C VAL A 99 25.91 3.16 -20.17
N ASP A 100 25.84 4.16 -21.01
CA ASP A 100 26.12 4.09 -22.45
C ASP A 100 25.31 2.93 -23.08
N GLU A 101 25.98 1.91 -23.62
CA GLU A 101 25.32 0.73 -24.21
C GLU A 101 25.25 -0.46 -23.24
N THR A 102 25.78 -0.34 -22.02
CA THR A 102 25.87 -1.44 -21.06
C THR A 102 24.65 -1.51 -20.18
N LEU A 103 23.90 -2.61 -20.23
CA LEU A 103 22.79 -2.89 -19.31
C LEU A 103 23.36 -3.15 -17.90
N ILE A 104 23.00 -2.30 -16.95
CA ILE A 104 23.43 -2.43 -15.54
C ILE A 104 22.32 -2.93 -14.61
N TYR A 105 21.05 -2.78 -15.02
CA TYR A 105 19.91 -3.17 -14.21
C TYR A 105 18.69 -3.50 -15.07
N LYS A 106 17.95 -4.55 -14.65
CA LYS A 106 16.64 -4.92 -15.24
C LYS A 106 15.64 -5.28 -14.14
N TYR A 107 14.44 -4.74 -14.25
CA TYR A 107 13.29 -5.09 -13.39
C TYR A 107 12.05 -5.35 -14.25
N PRO A 108 11.31 -6.44 -14.01
CA PRO A 108 11.66 -7.53 -13.11
C PRO A 108 12.90 -8.29 -13.59
N SER A 109 13.68 -8.85 -12.63
CA SER A 109 14.87 -9.66 -12.96
C SER A 109 14.52 -11.07 -13.42
N GLU A 110 13.31 -11.51 -13.11
CA GLU A 110 12.74 -12.81 -13.49
C GLU A 110 11.32 -12.60 -14.02
N ASP A 111 10.87 -13.48 -14.90
CA ASP A 111 9.49 -13.45 -15.38
C ASP A 111 8.53 -13.83 -14.26
N TYR A 112 7.73 -12.89 -13.82
CA TYR A 112 6.64 -13.16 -12.89
C TYR A 112 5.46 -13.80 -13.62
N ILE A 113 4.59 -14.46 -12.85
CA ILE A 113 3.35 -15.05 -13.36
C ILE A 113 2.59 -14.00 -14.19
N ALA A 114 2.25 -14.36 -15.43
CA ALA A 114 1.47 -13.54 -16.35
C ALA A 114 2.07 -12.15 -16.68
N GLY A 115 3.40 -12.02 -16.73
CA GLY A 115 4.05 -10.75 -17.12
C GLY A 115 3.83 -9.62 -16.13
N LEU A 116 3.55 -9.92 -14.86
CA LEU A 116 3.32 -8.92 -13.83
C LEU A 116 4.56 -8.07 -13.58
N THR A 117 4.36 -6.76 -13.51
CA THR A 117 5.39 -5.78 -13.15
C THR A 117 4.95 -4.98 -11.92
N PRO A 118 5.06 -5.52 -10.69
CA PRO A 118 4.61 -4.82 -9.49
C PRO A 118 5.31 -3.47 -9.31
N ASN A 119 4.63 -2.51 -8.67
CA ASN A 119 5.26 -1.24 -8.30
C ASN A 119 6.49 -1.49 -7.43
N HIS A 120 7.61 -0.86 -7.76
CA HIS A 120 8.85 -1.05 -7.04
C HIS A 120 9.68 0.24 -6.92
N TRP A 121 10.47 0.34 -5.85
CA TRP A 121 11.57 1.28 -5.77
C TRP A 121 12.84 0.56 -6.21
N ASN A 122 13.28 0.87 -7.41
CA ASN A 122 14.50 0.33 -7.99
C ASN A 122 15.69 1.13 -7.44
N MET A 123 16.55 0.48 -6.68
CA MET A 123 17.76 1.08 -6.14
C MET A 123 18.95 0.40 -6.80
N VAL A 124 19.62 1.14 -7.67
CA VAL A 124 20.61 0.62 -8.61
C VAL A 124 21.97 1.24 -8.32
N GLU A 125 22.96 0.42 -8.16
CA GLU A 125 24.35 0.83 -8.01
C GLU A 125 24.89 1.29 -9.36
N LEU A 126 25.44 2.49 -9.40
CA LEU A 126 26.05 3.04 -10.61
C LEU A 126 27.56 2.71 -10.64
N PRO A 127 28.13 2.49 -11.83
CA PRO A 127 29.58 2.34 -11.97
C PRO A 127 30.32 3.58 -11.47
N GLU A 128 31.50 3.39 -10.88
CA GLU A 128 32.34 4.50 -10.37
C GLU A 128 32.74 5.49 -11.47
N ASP A 129 32.85 5.04 -12.72
CA ASP A 129 33.25 5.82 -13.90
C ASP A 129 32.03 6.35 -14.71
N VAL A 130 30.87 6.53 -14.08
CA VAL A 130 29.62 6.95 -14.76
C VAL A 130 29.64 8.43 -15.15
N GLU A 131 30.51 9.24 -14.59
CA GLU A 131 30.61 10.66 -14.93
C GLU A 131 30.89 10.88 -16.42
N GLY A 132 30.16 11.78 -17.05
CA GLY A 132 30.24 12.06 -18.47
C GLY A 132 29.60 11.03 -19.38
N LYS A 133 29.12 9.89 -18.85
CA LYS A 133 28.44 8.84 -19.62
C LYS A 133 26.94 9.11 -19.74
N LEU A 134 26.32 8.51 -20.74
CA LEU A 134 24.90 8.58 -20.99
C LEU A 134 24.17 7.56 -20.11
N LEU A 135 23.36 8.02 -19.19
CA LEU A 135 22.43 7.20 -18.41
C LEU A 135 21.11 7.11 -19.16
N THR A 136 20.69 5.91 -19.53
CA THR A 136 19.42 5.66 -20.25
C THR A 136 18.53 4.75 -19.40
N ILE A 137 17.28 5.15 -19.24
CA ILE A 137 16.24 4.34 -18.57
C ILE A 137 15.19 4.01 -19.63
N ARG A 138 15.10 2.74 -19.96
CA ARG A 138 14.10 2.19 -20.88
C ARG A 138 12.93 1.66 -20.09
N LEU A 139 11.72 2.03 -20.49
CA LEU A 139 10.47 1.78 -19.78
C LEU A 139 9.43 1.16 -20.72
N ASN A 140 8.71 0.17 -20.20
CA ASN A 140 7.56 -0.42 -20.86
C ASN A 140 6.43 -0.68 -19.85
N SER A 141 5.18 -0.57 -20.27
CA SER A 141 4.02 -0.97 -19.46
C SER A 141 2.88 -1.46 -20.33
N GLU A 142 2.37 -2.64 -20.02
CA GLU A 142 1.19 -3.23 -20.66
C GLU A 142 -0.12 -2.47 -20.34
N TYR A 143 -0.08 -1.52 -19.39
CA TYR A 143 -1.27 -0.82 -18.91
C TYR A 143 -1.32 0.61 -19.41
N GLU A 144 -2.38 0.97 -20.15
CA GLU A 144 -2.61 2.33 -20.66
C GLU A 144 -2.50 3.39 -19.54
N GLN A 145 -3.00 3.08 -18.33
CA GLN A 145 -2.97 4.01 -17.19
C GLN A 145 -1.57 4.27 -16.64
N PHE A 146 -0.58 3.41 -16.92
CA PHE A 146 0.81 3.52 -16.43
C PHE A 146 1.79 3.79 -17.58
N SER A 147 1.42 3.50 -18.83
CA SER A 147 2.24 3.82 -19.98
C SER A 147 2.53 5.32 -20.07
N GLY A 148 3.75 5.67 -20.42
CA GLY A 148 4.24 7.04 -20.48
C GLY A 148 4.39 7.75 -19.14
N LYS A 149 4.11 7.11 -18.00
CA LYS A 149 4.42 7.68 -16.68
C LYS A 149 5.90 7.50 -16.37
N ILE A 150 6.56 8.63 -16.10
CA ILE A 150 7.94 8.67 -15.68
C ILE A 150 7.94 9.12 -14.21
N GLY A 151 8.46 8.28 -13.34
CA GLY A 151 8.44 8.48 -11.88
C GLY A 151 9.51 9.46 -11.40
N GLU A 152 9.56 9.62 -10.08
CA GLU A 152 10.62 10.38 -9.41
C GLU A 152 11.94 9.61 -9.50
N LEU A 153 13.03 10.34 -9.69
CA LEU A 153 14.38 9.81 -9.77
C LEU A 153 15.30 10.63 -8.86
N TYR A 154 16.13 9.91 -8.11
CA TYR A 154 17.06 10.48 -7.17
C TYR A 154 18.43 9.84 -7.29
N LEU A 155 19.48 10.63 -7.08
CA LEU A 155 20.87 10.17 -6.98
C LEU A 155 21.41 10.50 -5.59
N GLY A 156 22.12 9.56 -4.98
CA GLY A 156 22.72 9.75 -3.67
C GLY A 156 23.25 8.44 -3.07
N GLU A 157 23.82 8.53 -1.89
CA GLU A 157 24.28 7.37 -1.13
C GLU A 157 23.09 6.47 -0.71
N TYR A 158 23.35 5.16 -0.62
CA TYR A 158 22.33 4.17 -0.24
C TYR A 158 21.57 4.55 1.04
N ALA A 159 22.29 4.90 2.11
CA ALA A 159 21.68 5.21 3.41
C ALA A 159 20.76 6.41 3.35
N VAL A 160 21.13 7.43 2.57
CA VAL A 160 20.38 8.67 2.37
C VAL A 160 19.10 8.40 1.57
N LEU A 161 19.21 7.71 0.43
CA LEU A 161 18.08 7.36 -0.42
C LEU A 161 17.09 6.44 0.30
N PHE A 162 17.61 5.45 1.03
CA PHE A 162 16.78 4.56 1.85
C PHE A 162 16.02 5.33 2.95
N SER A 163 16.71 6.26 3.61
CA SER A 163 16.09 7.12 4.62
C SER A 163 15.04 8.05 4.03
N HIS A 164 15.25 8.57 2.81
CA HIS A 164 14.26 9.36 2.08
C HIS A 164 12.97 8.56 1.81
N VAL A 165 13.08 7.35 1.25
CA VAL A 165 11.92 6.48 1.03
C VAL A 165 11.21 6.16 2.35
N ARG A 166 11.97 5.87 3.40
CA ARG A 166 11.44 5.59 4.73
C ARG A 166 10.67 6.78 5.29
N ALA A 167 11.23 7.98 5.21
CA ALA A 167 10.59 9.21 5.68
C ALA A 167 9.27 9.49 4.96
N LYS A 168 9.25 9.30 3.64
CA LYS A 168 8.06 9.50 2.78
C LYS A 168 6.86 8.66 3.24
N TYR A 169 7.09 7.43 3.72
CA TYR A 169 6.03 6.50 4.11
C TYR A 169 5.90 6.30 5.63
N PHE A 170 6.71 7.01 6.41
CA PHE A 170 6.78 6.84 7.87
C PHE A 170 5.42 6.87 8.54
N LEU A 171 4.62 7.92 8.28
CA LEU A 171 3.32 8.10 8.92
C LEU A 171 2.34 6.97 8.55
N ALA A 172 2.30 6.58 7.29
CA ALA A 172 1.43 5.50 6.82
C ALA A 172 1.79 4.16 7.48
N LEU A 173 3.10 3.86 7.57
CA LEU A 173 3.60 2.66 8.24
C LEU A 173 3.30 2.67 9.73
N LEU A 174 3.54 3.80 10.41
CA LEU A 174 3.27 3.95 11.83
C LEU A 174 1.80 3.71 12.13
N VAL A 175 0.90 4.40 11.42
CA VAL A 175 -0.55 4.23 11.59
C VAL A 175 -0.96 2.80 11.25
N GLY A 176 -0.45 2.24 10.16
CA GLY A 176 -0.72 0.85 9.76
C GLY A 176 -0.32 -0.14 10.87
N LEU A 177 0.89 -0.03 11.41
CA LEU A 177 1.36 -0.90 12.49
C LEU A 177 0.51 -0.79 13.76
N VAL A 178 0.13 0.44 14.15
CA VAL A 178 -0.74 0.67 15.32
C VAL A 178 -2.10 0.02 15.13
N VAL A 179 -2.72 0.24 13.99
CA VAL A 179 -4.00 -0.38 13.64
C VAL A 179 -3.89 -1.91 13.67
N GLY A 180 -2.78 -2.45 13.18
CA GLY A 180 -2.50 -3.89 13.21
C GLY A 180 -2.37 -4.45 14.63
N VAL A 181 -1.62 -3.77 15.50
CA VAL A 181 -1.48 -4.17 16.91
C VAL A 181 -2.84 -4.14 17.63
N ILE A 182 -3.62 -3.08 17.43
CA ILE A 182 -4.98 -3.00 17.99
C ILE A 182 -5.84 -4.16 17.46
N GLY A 183 -5.79 -4.43 16.16
CA GLY A 183 -6.49 -5.53 15.54
C GLY A 183 -6.12 -6.90 16.12
N CYS A 184 -4.83 -7.16 16.28
CA CYS A 184 -4.32 -8.39 16.90
C CYS A 184 -4.78 -8.53 18.36
N VAL A 185 -4.69 -7.47 19.14
CA VAL A 185 -5.15 -7.48 20.55
C VAL A 185 -6.65 -7.78 20.61
N ILE A 186 -7.48 -7.11 19.83
CA ILE A 186 -8.93 -7.36 19.77
C ILE A 186 -9.20 -8.81 19.37
N PHE A 187 -8.56 -9.29 18.30
CA PHE A 187 -8.76 -10.65 17.80
C PHE A 187 -8.37 -11.69 18.86
N LEU A 188 -7.15 -11.61 19.40
CA LEU A 188 -6.63 -12.57 20.38
C LEU A 188 -7.43 -12.57 21.68
N THR A 189 -7.78 -11.39 22.21
CA THR A 189 -8.59 -11.31 23.43
C THR A 189 -9.98 -11.90 23.21
N SER A 190 -10.60 -11.65 22.07
CA SER A 190 -11.91 -12.20 21.74
C SER A 190 -11.88 -13.70 21.48
N ALA A 191 -10.82 -14.21 20.81
CA ALA A 191 -10.68 -15.61 20.49
C ALA A 191 -10.34 -16.47 21.70
N PHE A 192 -9.43 -16.03 22.56
CA PHE A 192 -8.84 -16.88 23.62
C PHE A 192 -9.37 -16.57 25.02
N ILE A 193 -9.70 -15.30 25.33
CA ILE A 193 -10.09 -14.91 26.71
C ILE A 193 -11.60 -15.05 26.92
N TYR A 194 -12.39 -14.76 25.93
CA TYR A 194 -13.83 -14.63 26.11
C TYR A 194 -14.66 -15.82 25.58
N GLN A 195 -14.11 -16.80 24.95
CA GLN A 195 -14.69 -18.09 24.48
C GLN A 195 -16.24 -18.23 24.35
N LYS A 196 -17.01 -17.14 24.39
CA LYS A 196 -18.47 -17.10 24.29
C LYS A 196 -18.90 -16.63 22.91
N LYS A 197 -20.02 -17.16 22.39
CA LYS A 197 -20.63 -16.78 21.10
C LYS A 197 -20.88 -15.26 20.94
N ALA A 198 -20.90 -14.50 22.05
CA ALA A 198 -21.08 -13.04 22.05
C ALA A 198 -19.89 -12.23 21.43
N HIS A 199 -18.73 -12.85 21.24
CA HIS A 199 -17.50 -12.14 20.84
C HIS A 199 -17.11 -12.31 19.35
N HIS A 200 -17.95 -12.91 18.54
CA HIS A 200 -17.68 -13.06 17.10
C HIS A 200 -17.59 -11.68 16.38
N ALA A 201 -18.35 -10.68 16.86
CA ALA A 201 -18.28 -9.34 16.32
C ALA A 201 -16.93 -8.68 16.56
N GLU A 202 -16.39 -8.81 17.77
CA GLU A 202 -15.07 -8.30 18.14
C GLU A 202 -13.97 -9.03 17.35
N MET A 203 -14.08 -10.35 17.17
CA MET A 203 -13.16 -11.10 16.29
C MET A 203 -13.17 -10.57 14.85
N ALA A 204 -14.37 -10.35 14.28
CA ALA A 204 -14.50 -9.80 12.93
C ALA A 204 -13.93 -8.37 12.85
N LEU A 205 -14.10 -7.55 13.88
CA LEU A 205 -13.49 -6.23 13.99
C LEU A 205 -11.95 -6.31 14.04
N GLY A 206 -11.41 -7.26 14.81
CA GLY A 206 -9.98 -7.52 14.84
C GLY A 206 -9.41 -7.89 13.48
N VAL A 207 -10.11 -8.79 12.74
CA VAL A 207 -9.74 -9.16 11.37
C VAL A 207 -9.79 -7.94 10.43
N LEU A 208 -10.82 -7.10 10.53
CA LEU A 208 -10.92 -5.87 9.74
C LEU A 208 -9.72 -4.94 9.97
N PHE A 209 -9.31 -4.74 11.22
CA PHE A 209 -8.16 -3.90 11.55
C PHE A 209 -6.84 -4.51 11.06
N ILE A 210 -6.66 -5.83 11.17
CA ILE A 210 -5.48 -6.53 10.65
C ILE A 210 -5.40 -6.38 9.12
N LEU A 211 -6.50 -6.58 8.39
CA LEU A 211 -6.54 -6.38 6.95
C LEU A 211 -6.25 -4.93 6.54
N THR A 212 -6.79 -3.96 7.29
CA THR A 212 -6.50 -2.53 7.08
C THR A 212 -5.01 -2.24 7.26
N SER A 213 -4.40 -2.79 8.31
CA SER A 213 -2.96 -2.67 8.56
C SER A 213 -2.12 -3.26 7.43
N LEU A 214 -2.45 -4.49 7.00
CA LEU A 214 -1.74 -5.16 5.92
C LEU A 214 -1.83 -4.37 4.61
N TRP A 215 -3.00 -3.82 4.31
CA TRP A 215 -3.17 -2.95 3.14
C TRP A 215 -2.34 -1.67 3.24
N MET A 216 -2.41 -0.94 4.36
CA MET A 216 -1.65 0.30 4.57
C MET A 216 -0.14 0.07 4.50
N CYS A 217 0.36 -0.97 5.17
CA CYS A 217 1.78 -1.30 5.16
C CYS A 217 2.24 -1.78 3.78
N GLY A 218 1.41 -2.54 3.07
CA GLY A 218 1.69 -2.99 1.71
C GLY A 218 1.75 -1.84 0.69
N GLU A 219 0.86 -0.85 0.80
CA GLU A 219 0.86 0.34 -0.06
C GLU A 219 2.07 1.25 0.16
N ALA A 220 2.66 1.25 1.35
CA ALA A 220 3.85 2.02 1.63
C ALA A 220 5.05 1.61 0.75
N LYS A 221 5.06 0.37 0.19
CA LYS A 221 6.09 -0.13 -0.75
C LYS A 221 7.54 0.08 -0.29
N VAL A 222 7.73 0.13 1.01
CA VAL A 222 9.06 0.37 1.57
C VAL A 222 9.88 -0.92 1.55
N PRO A 223 11.12 -0.90 1.06
CA PRO A 223 11.99 -2.08 1.00
C PRO A 223 12.54 -2.48 2.38
N PHE A 224 11.71 -2.44 3.44
CA PHE A 224 12.16 -2.77 4.81
C PHE A 224 12.33 -4.23 5.08
N ALA A 225 11.51 -5.03 4.48
CA ALA A 225 11.57 -6.46 4.65
C ALA A 225 12.08 -7.06 3.35
N LYS A 226 12.77 -8.17 3.45
CA LYS A 226 13.11 -9.02 2.31
C LYS A 226 11.84 -9.65 1.71
N ILE A 227 10.75 -8.87 1.62
CA ILE A 227 9.48 -9.28 1.02
C ILE A 227 9.60 -9.00 -0.47
N SER A 228 9.42 -10.01 -1.29
CA SER A 228 9.48 -9.84 -2.73
C SER A 228 8.40 -8.88 -3.21
N PRO A 229 8.63 -8.10 -4.28
CA PRO A 229 7.63 -7.20 -4.86
C PRO A 229 6.32 -7.94 -5.23
N LEU A 230 6.42 -9.18 -5.67
CA LEU A 230 5.29 -10.04 -5.98
C LEU A 230 4.46 -10.37 -4.73
N SER A 231 5.11 -10.75 -3.62
CA SER A 231 4.42 -11.01 -2.36
C SER A 231 3.70 -9.78 -1.83
N GLN A 232 4.33 -8.61 -1.95
CA GLN A 232 3.75 -7.33 -1.56
C GLN A 232 2.56 -6.96 -2.44
N TYR A 233 2.63 -7.23 -3.74
CA TYR A 233 1.54 -7.07 -4.68
C TYR A 233 0.30 -7.88 -4.25
N PHE A 234 0.45 -9.18 -4.02
CA PHE A 234 -0.67 -10.02 -3.57
C PHE A 234 -1.20 -9.60 -2.20
N LEU A 235 -0.33 -9.23 -1.27
CA LEU A 235 -0.72 -8.77 0.06
C LEU A 235 -1.66 -7.55 -0.01
N VAL A 236 -1.32 -6.57 -0.84
CA VAL A 236 -2.12 -5.35 -1.05
C VAL A 236 -3.49 -5.69 -1.62
N PHE A 237 -3.53 -6.45 -2.72
CA PHE A 237 -4.80 -6.77 -3.38
C PHE A 237 -5.68 -7.69 -2.54
N PHE A 238 -5.11 -8.69 -1.86
CA PHE A 238 -5.87 -9.59 -1.00
C PHE A 238 -6.46 -8.84 0.19
N SER A 239 -5.68 -8.00 0.85
CA SER A 239 -6.20 -7.23 1.96
C SER A 239 -7.28 -6.26 1.50
N LEU A 240 -7.09 -5.53 0.40
CA LEU A 240 -8.08 -4.60 -0.15
C LEU A 240 -9.41 -5.30 -0.51
N LEU A 241 -9.35 -6.44 -1.19
CA LEU A 241 -10.54 -7.19 -1.62
C LEU A 241 -11.28 -7.86 -0.47
N LEU A 242 -10.57 -8.25 0.61
CA LEU A 242 -11.18 -8.88 1.77
C LEU A 242 -11.70 -7.87 2.80
N LEU A 243 -11.28 -6.60 2.77
CA LEU A 243 -11.75 -5.55 3.68
C LEU A 243 -13.28 -5.43 3.72
N PRO A 244 -14.01 -5.33 2.59
CA PRO A 244 -15.46 -5.26 2.62
C PRO A 244 -16.11 -6.51 3.22
N ALA A 245 -15.56 -7.71 2.94
CA ALA A 245 -16.06 -8.95 3.51
C ALA A 245 -15.93 -8.95 5.04
N ALA A 246 -14.75 -8.59 5.57
CA ALA A 246 -14.54 -8.48 7.02
C ALA A 246 -15.47 -7.45 7.67
N PHE A 247 -15.67 -6.30 7.02
CA PHE A 247 -16.63 -5.28 7.48
C PHE A 247 -18.07 -5.83 7.56
N TYR A 248 -18.55 -6.51 6.51
CA TYR A 248 -19.91 -7.07 6.51
C TYR A 248 -20.07 -8.24 7.46
N LEU A 249 -19.01 -8.98 7.75
CA LEU A 249 -19.03 -10.00 8.80
C LEU A 249 -19.18 -9.36 10.19
N TYR A 250 -18.46 -8.27 10.46
CA TYR A 250 -18.64 -7.48 11.68
C TYR A 250 -20.06 -6.95 11.82
N VAL A 251 -20.59 -6.33 10.75
CA VAL A 251 -21.93 -5.79 10.69
C VAL A 251 -22.98 -6.91 10.92
N TYR A 252 -22.81 -8.07 10.31
CA TYR A 252 -23.68 -9.22 10.50
C TYR A 252 -23.83 -9.62 11.97
N PHE A 253 -22.73 -9.66 12.73
CA PHE A 253 -22.81 -10.03 14.14
C PHE A 253 -23.42 -8.93 15.04
N ARG A 254 -23.44 -7.68 14.58
CA ARG A 254 -23.97 -6.54 15.34
C ARG A 254 -25.41 -6.17 15.02
N MET A 255 -25.95 -6.61 13.89
CA MET A 255 -27.29 -6.24 13.44
C MET A 255 -28.38 -7.17 13.96
N GLN A 256 -29.62 -6.65 13.90
CA GLN A 256 -30.83 -7.43 14.17
C GLN A 256 -31.13 -8.41 13.04
N GLU A 257 -31.90 -9.46 13.34
CA GLU A 257 -32.17 -10.59 12.44
C GLU A 257 -32.65 -10.19 11.04
N ARG A 258 -33.43 -9.10 10.93
CA ARG A 258 -33.96 -8.63 9.65
C ARG A 258 -32.83 -8.17 8.68
N ASN A 259 -31.85 -7.46 9.18
CA ASN A 259 -30.75 -6.90 8.39
C ASN A 259 -29.55 -7.86 8.23
N LYS A 260 -29.46 -8.86 9.10
CA LYS A 260 -28.42 -9.90 9.03
C LYS A 260 -28.37 -10.63 7.69
N LYS A 261 -29.55 -10.98 7.13
CA LYS A 261 -29.63 -11.70 5.85
C LYS A 261 -29.04 -10.89 4.69
N ILE A 262 -29.22 -9.56 4.72
CA ILE A 262 -28.65 -8.66 3.69
C ILE A 262 -27.15 -8.59 3.84
N SER A 263 -26.66 -8.37 5.06
CA SER A 263 -25.22 -8.33 5.35
C SER A 263 -24.51 -9.64 4.95
N LEU A 264 -25.12 -10.79 5.23
CA LEU A 264 -24.57 -12.09 4.86
C LEU A 264 -24.52 -12.29 3.34
N LYS A 265 -25.55 -11.85 2.60
CA LYS A 265 -25.54 -11.90 1.14
C LYS A 265 -24.41 -11.05 0.55
N ILE A 266 -24.22 -9.84 1.07
CA ILE A 266 -23.15 -8.95 0.62
C ILE A 266 -21.77 -9.53 0.98
N PHE A 267 -21.62 -10.12 2.15
CA PHE A 267 -20.39 -10.85 2.53
C PHE A 267 -20.03 -11.94 1.51
N TRP A 268 -20.97 -12.84 1.18
CA TRP A 268 -20.73 -13.88 0.21
C TRP A 268 -20.48 -13.36 -1.19
N LEU A 269 -21.15 -12.27 -1.59
CA LEU A 269 -20.86 -11.61 -2.87
C LEU A 269 -19.43 -11.09 -2.92
N ASN A 270 -18.94 -10.48 -1.85
CA ASN A 270 -17.55 -10.02 -1.79
C ASN A 270 -16.55 -11.16 -1.86
N LEU A 271 -16.82 -12.28 -1.17
CA LEU A 271 -15.96 -13.46 -1.29
C LEU A 271 -15.99 -14.06 -2.71
N ALA A 272 -17.12 -14.03 -3.39
CA ALA A 272 -17.22 -14.47 -4.77
C ALA A 272 -16.42 -13.53 -5.72
N VAL A 273 -16.47 -12.21 -5.51
CA VAL A 273 -15.65 -11.24 -6.25
C VAL A 273 -14.17 -11.47 -5.98
N PHE A 274 -13.77 -11.68 -4.74
CA PHE A 274 -12.39 -12.03 -4.39
C PHE A 274 -11.94 -13.30 -5.08
N ALA A 275 -12.70 -14.39 -4.97
CA ALA A 275 -12.36 -15.66 -5.60
C ALA A 275 -12.30 -15.57 -7.13
N GLY A 276 -13.27 -14.89 -7.74
CA GLY A 276 -13.31 -14.67 -9.19
C GLY A 276 -12.12 -13.84 -9.68
N SER A 277 -11.79 -12.75 -9.01
CA SER A 277 -10.64 -11.92 -9.36
C SER A 277 -9.31 -12.67 -9.18
N LEU A 278 -9.20 -13.51 -8.15
CA LEU A 278 -8.04 -14.36 -7.93
C LEU A 278 -7.87 -15.40 -9.05
N ILE A 279 -8.97 -16.05 -9.47
CA ILE A 279 -8.94 -16.99 -10.60
C ILE A 279 -8.49 -16.29 -11.88
N LEU A 280 -9.04 -15.11 -12.20
CA LEU A 280 -8.66 -14.33 -13.37
C LEU A 280 -7.17 -13.96 -13.34
N GLN A 281 -6.66 -13.57 -12.16
CA GLN A 281 -5.25 -13.27 -11.94
C GLN A 281 -4.35 -14.50 -12.15
N LEU A 282 -4.70 -15.64 -11.55
CA LEU A 282 -3.87 -16.85 -11.62
C LEU A 282 -3.91 -17.54 -12.99
N THR A 283 -5.00 -17.37 -13.75
CA THR A 283 -5.11 -17.88 -15.12
C THR A 283 -4.45 -16.96 -16.15
N GLY A 284 -3.99 -15.76 -15.75
CA GLY A 284 -3.42 -14.78 -16.67
C GLY A 284 -4.44 -14.14 -17.63
N ILE A 285 -5.74 -14.39 -17.46
CA ILE A 285 -6.79 -13.79 -18.32
C ILE A 285 -6.91 -12.29 -18.06
N ARG A 286 -6.87 -11.88 -16.78
CA ARG A 286 -6.84 -10.49 -16.33
C ARG A 286 -6.13 -10.40 -14.99
N ASP A 287 -5.26 -9.43 -14.89
CA ASP A 287 -4.56 -9.11 -13.65
C ASP A 287 -5.26 -8.02 -12.84
N TYR A 288 -4.87 -7.86 -11.58
CA TYR A 288 -5.48 -6.89 -10.67
C TYR A 288 -5.37 -5.44 -11.16
N PRO A 289 -4.25 -4.94 -11.70
CA PRO A 289 -4.18 -3.59 -12.26
C PRO A 289 -5.20 -3.32 -13.36
N ALA A 290 -5.41 -4.27 -14.27
CA ALA A 290 -6.44 -4.16 -15.31
C ALA A 290 -7.87 -4.21 -14.73
N MET A 291 -8.06 -4.88 -13.58
CA MET A 291 -9.35 -4.96 -12.89
C MET A 291 -9.59 -3.82 -11.90
N LEU A 292 -8.62 -2.93 -11.65
CA LEU A 292 -8.72 -1.84 -10.65
C LEU A 292 -10.01 -1.01 -10.75
N PRO A 293 -10.48 -0.57 -11.93
CA PRO A 293 -11.73 0.18 -12.02
C PRO A 293 -12.94 -0.61 -11.50
N VAL A 294 -12.99 -1.91 -11.80
CA VAL A 294 -14.08 -2.81 -11.35
C VAL A 294 -13.98 -3.05 -9.85
N ILE A 295 -12.76 -3.27 -9.33
CA ILE A 295 -12.51 -3.45 -7.89
C ILE A 295 -12.94 -2.20 -7.12
N HIS A 296 -12.51 -1.02 -7.53
CA HIS A 296 -12.88 0.25 -6.87
C HIS A 296 -14.38 0.51 -6.98
N GLY A 297 -15.00 0.25 -8.13
CA GLY A 297 -16.45 0.35 -8.31
C GLY A 297 -17.22 -0.59 -7.36
N THR A 298 -16.75 -1.83 -7.21
CA THR A 298 -17.34 -2.81 -6.29
C THR A 298 -17.21 -2.34 -4.84
N VAL A 299 -16.02 -1.91 -4.42
CA VAL A 299 -15.79 -1.39 -3.07
C VAL A 299 -16.67 -0.17 -2.78
N ALA A 300 -16.81 0.76 -3.74
CA ALA A 300 -17.66 1.94 -3.59
C ALA A 300 -19.16 1.56 -3.43
N ILE A 301 -19.68 0.67 -4.28
CA ILE A 301 -21.06 0.20 -4.21
C ILE A 301 -21.32 -0.51 -2.89
N VAL A 302 -20.43 -1.39 -2.49
CA VAL A 302 -20.53 -2.14 -1.23
C VAL A 302 -20.48 -1.20 -0.02
N SER A 303 -19.60 -0.19 -0.04
CA SER A 303 -19.53 0.82 1.02
C SER A 303 -20.84 1.63 1.10
N LEU A 304 -21.42 2.03 -0.03
CA LEU A 304 -22.70 2.73 -0.09
C LEU A 304 -23.83 1.86 0.45
N CYS A 305 -23.87 0.58 0.07
CA CYS A 305 -24.83 -0.38 0.64
C CYS A 305 -24.67 -0.50 2.16
N GLY A 306 -23.43 -0.48 2.67
CA GLY A 306 -23.15 -0.48 4.11
C GLY A 306 -23.73 0.73 4.83
N ILE A 307 -23.53 1.92 4.28
CA ILE A 307 -24.10 3.17 4.82
C ILE A 307 -25.64 3.09 4.85
N ILE A 308 -26.26 2.60 3.78
CA ILE A 308 -27.73 2.45 3.72
C ILE A 308 -28.24 1.46 4.76
N VAL A 309 -27.58 0.29 4.89
CA VAL A 309 -27.97 -0.74 5.84
C VAL A 309 -27.83 -0.26 7.28
N MET A 310 -26.71 0.41 7.60
CA MET A 310 -26.48 1.03 8.91
C MET A 310 -27.51 2.17 9.18
N GLY A 311 -27.77 3.01 8.21
CA GLY A 311 -28.76 4.09 8.30
C GLY A 311 -30.18 3.57 8.58
N ARG A 312 -30.57 2.45 7.95
CA ARG A 312 -31.85 1.78 8.23
C ARG A 312 -31.91 1.25 9.67
N GLU A 313 -30.81 0.68 10.17
CA GLU A 313 -30.74 0.18 11.55
C GLU A 313 -30.91 1.33 12.57
N LEU A 314 -30.26 2.47 12.31
CA LEU A 314 -30.37 3.68 13.12
C LEU A 314 -31.79 4.26 13.12
N TYR A 315 -32.39 4.36 11.92
CA TYR A 315 -33.76 4.92 11.76
C TYR A 315 -34.84 4.11 12.50
N GLN A 316 -34.66 2.79 12.56
CA GLN A 316 -35.63 1.89 13.22
C GLN A 316 -35.53 1.95 14.75
N LYS A 317 -34.74 2.82 15.32
CA LYS A 317 -34.54 3.03 16.77
C LYS A 317 -34.24 1.74 17.57
N SER A 318 -33.83 0.70 16.91
CA SER A 318 -33.62 -0.61 17.51
C SER A 318 -32.17 -1.03 17.28
N GLY A 319 -31.39 -1.16 18.34
CA GLY A 319 -30.03 -1.71 18.30
C GLY A 319 -28.92 -0.85 18.95
N ILE A 320 -27.72 -1.40 18.95
CA ILE A 320 -26.51 -0.89 19.62
C ILE A 320 -26.10 0.50 19.10
N PHE A 321 -26.40 0.82 17.82
CA PHE A 321 -26.06 2.11 17.20
C PHE A 321 -26.79 3.31 17.83
N LYS A 322 -27.95 3.11 18.45
CA LYS A 322 -28.65 4.15 19.22
C LYS A 322 -27.82 4.62 20.42
N ASN A 323 -27.14 3.69 21.07
CA ASN A 323 -26.31 4.01 22.23
C ASN A 323 -25.04 4.77 21.83
N CYS A 324 -24.44 4.48 20.69
CA CYS A 324 -23.27 5.22 20.20
C CYS A 324 -23.59 6.70 19.90
N LEU A 325 -24.74 6.98 19.30
CA LEU A 325 -25.18 8.36 19.01
C LEU A 325 -25.60 9.12 20.27
N LEU A 326 -26.15 8.44 21.28
CA LEU A 326 -26.51 9.07 22.56
C LEU A 326 -25.29 9.49 23.38
N TYR A 327 -24.14 8.80 23.23
CA TYR A 327 -22.88 9.18 23.91
C TYR A 327 -22.17 10.35 23.23
N THR A 328 -22.48 10.68 21.96
CA THR A 328 -21.91 11.83 21.25
C THR A 328 -22.83 13.06 21.31
N SER A 329 -24.05 12.94 21.84
CA SER A 329 -24.95 14.08 22.05
C SER A 329 -24.60 14.72 23.40
N PRO A 330 -24.28 16.04 23.46
CA PRO A 330 -24.10 16.71 24.74
C PRO A 330 -25.39 16.57 25.56
N SER A 331 -25.26 16.09 26.77
CA SER A 331 -26.33 16.05 27.76
C SER A 331 -26.89 17.47 27.96
N PRO A 332 -28.22 17.68 27.99
CA PRO A 332 -28.79 18.97 28.30
C PRO A 332 -28.48 19.42 29.71
#